data_87f5a1747b166c76590d9e94e6e745e0
#
_entry.id   87f5a1747b166c76590d9e94e6e745e0
#
_cell.length_a   1.000
_cell.length_b   1.000
_cell.length_c   1.000
_cell.angle_alpha   90.00
_cell.angle_beta   90.00
_cell.angle_gamma   90.00
#
_symmetry.space_group_name_H-M   'P 1'
#
loop_
_entity.id
_entity.type
_entity.pdbx_description
1 polymer ?
#
loop_
_entity_poly.entity_id
_entity_poly.type
_entity_poly.pdbx_seq_one_letter_code
_entity_poly.pdbx_strand_id
1 'polypeptide(L)'
;MAAQRATLEVVDELVHEVRPGMTERQLAARAEELAWAHGATGVWTPIAVGAGPGALVCHPAFPPTDRAVNDPDLVWFDVTPEFAGWPGDATRSVVVGDDAGRERLLADARRIQHAIVDACEPGMPGNELFAVARRLFDAYGYELLDLLGNIGHDLGRGGVVTGFIDPRNGTPMWGCWAIEPHIGLDGVAAKFEDLVWLGEDGAVVLA
;
A
#
# COMPACT_ATOMS: atom_id res chain seq x y z
N MET A 1 -5.87 -8.91 -12.89
CA MET A 1 -5.58 -7.80 -13.83
C MET A 1 -6.71 -6.79 -13.92
N ALA A 2 -7.94 -7.12 -14.38
CA ALA A 2 -9.00 -6.09 -14.50
C ALA A 2 -9.37 -5.43 -13.16
N ALA A 3 -9.52 -6.22 -12.07
CA ALA A 3 -9.78 -5.69 -10.73
C ALA A 3 -8.66 -4.74 -10.28
N GLN A 4 -7.40 -5.15 -10.42
CA GLN A 4 -6.27 -4.31 -10.01
C GLN A 4 -6.18 -3.01 -10.82
N ARG A 5 -6.42 -3.06 -12.12
CA ARG A 5 -6.44 -1.84 -12.95
C ARG A 5 -7.50 -0.85 -12.48
N ALA A 6 -8.73 -1.31 -12.23
CA ALA A 6 -9.79 -0.44 -11.70
C ALA A 6 -9.43 0.11 -10.32
N THR A 7 -8.74 -0.67 -9.46
CA THR A 7 -8.24 -0.20 -8.16
C THR A 7 -7.21 0.90 -8.32
N LEU A 8 -6.27 0.76 -9.25
CA LEU A 8 -5.26 1.78 -9.54
C LEU A 8 -5.90 3.07 -10.06
N GLU A 9 -6.93 2.98 -10.92
CA GLU A 9 -7.68 4.16 -11.36
C GLU A 9 -8.34 4.88 -10.19
N VAL A 10 -8.96 4.15 -9.25
CA VAL A 10 -9.57 4.74 -8.03
C VAL A 10 -8.54 5.47 -7.17
N VAL A 11 -7.41 4.84 -6.87
CA VAL A 11 -6.40 5.46 -6.00
C VAL A 11 -5.72 6.65 -6.68
N ASP A 12 -5.53 6.61 -7.99
CA ASP A 12 -4.97 7.72 -8.76
C ASP A 12 -5.93 8.94 -8.76
N GLU A 13 -7.25 8.73 -8.87
CA GLU A 13 -8.23 9.80 -8.73
C GLU A 13 -8.17 10.43 -7.34
N LEU A 14 -8.10 9.64 -6.26
CA LEU A 14 -7.97 10.14 -4.89
C LEU A 14 -6.73 11.01 -4.69
N VAL A 15 -5.58 10.59 -5.22
CA VAL A 15 -4.33 11.36 -5.18
C VAL A 15 -4.51 12.75 -5.83
N HIS A 16 -5.31 12.84 -6.88
CA HIS A 16 -5.57 14.10 -7.56
C HIS A 16 -6.67 14.95 -6.86
N GLU A 17 -7.57 14.33 -6.10
CA GLU A 17 -8.69 15.01 -5.45
C GLU A 17 -8.35 15.54 -4.05
N VAL A 18 -7.38 14.96 -3.33
CA VAL A 18 -7.08 15.33 -1.95
C VAL A 18 -6.67 16.80 -1.82
N ARG A 19 -7.23 17.48 -0.80
CA ARG A 19 -6.99 18.90 -0.50
C ARG A 19 -6.91 19.12 1.01
N PRO A 20 -6.24 20.19 1.46
CA PRO A 20 -6.28 20.59 2.87
C PRO A 20 -7.73 20.78 3.37
N GLY A 21 -7.99 20.33 4.59
CA GLY A 21 -9.29 20.39 5.24
C GLY A 21 -10.19 19.16 5.02
N MET A 22 -9.91 18.29 4.03
CA MET A 22 -10.61 17.02 3.90
C MET A 22 -10.19 16.08 5.03
N THR A 23 -11.13 15.33 5.62
CA THR A 23 -10.80 14.38 6.69
C THR A 23 -10.50 12.99 6.14
N GLU A 24 -9.73 12.17 6.90
CA GLU A 24 -9.48 10.77 6.57
C GLU A 24 -10.80 10.03 6.27
N ARG A 25 -11.84 10.25 7.09
CA ARG A 25 -13.17 9.66 6.90
C ARG A 25 -13.85 10.10 5.60
N GLN A 26 -13.75 11.37 5.24
CA GLN A 26 -14.31 11.87 3.98
C GLN A 26 -13.57 11.28 2.78
N LEU A 27 -12.25 11.14 2.87
CA LEU A 27 -11.41 10.55 1.83
C LEU A 27 -11.69 9.05 1.68
N ALA A 28 -11.86 8.30 2.77
CA ALA A 28 -12.25 6.88 2.73
C ALA A 28 -13.63 6.69 2.12
N ALA A 29 -14.62 7.53 2.50
CA ALA A 29 -15.94 7.50 1.88
C ALA A 29 -15.87 7.81 0.37
N ARG A 30 -15.03 8.78 -0.02
CA ARG A 30 -14.80 9.10 -1.43
C ARG A 30 -14.16 7.93 -2.19
N ALA A 31 -13.22 7.21 -1.57
CA ALA A 31 -12.62 6.02 -2.13
C ALA A 31 -13.66 4.92 -2.43
N GLU A 32 -14.59 4.69 -1.50
CA GLU A 32 -15.70 3.77 -1.72
C GLU A 32 -16.60 4.21 -2.87
N GLU A 33 -16.99 5.50 -2.94
CA GLU A 33 -17.79 6.04 -4.05
C GLU A 33 -17.12 5.82 -5.41
N LEU A 34 -15.82 6.10 -5.51
CA LEU A 34 -15.05 5.86 -6.73
C LEU A 34 -14.97 4.37 -7.06
N ALA A 35 -14.71 3.52 -6.08
CA ALA A 35 -14.68 2.07 -6.29
C ALA A 35 -16.03 1.55 -6.85
N TRP A 36 -17.14 1.99 -6.30
CA TRP A 36 -18.48 1.66 -6.84
C TRP A 36 -18.69 2.20 -8.26
N ALA A 37 -18.22 3.42 -8.55
CA ALA A 37 -18.32 4.00 -9.88
C ALA A 37 -17.51 3.21 -10.93
N HIS A 38 -16.37 2.63 -10.53
CA HIS A 38 -15.56 1.72 -11.32
C HIS A 38 -16.08 0.27 -11.35
N GLY A 39 -17.23 -0.01 -10.72
CA GLY A 39 -17.92 -1.31 -10.80
C GLY A 39 -17.52 -2.30 -9.71
N ALA A 40 -16.95 -1.84 -8.61
CA ALA A 40 -16.72 -2.70 -7.44
C ALA A 40 -18.05 -3.27 -6.93
N THR A 41 -18.00 -4.47 -6.38
CA THR A 41 -19.14 -5.19 -5.77
C THR A 41 -19.02 -5.29 -4.25
N GLY A 42 -17.92 -4.84 -3.68
CA GLY A 42 -17.60 -4.84 -2.26
C GLY A 42 -16.22 -4.28 -1.99
N VAL A 43 -15.81 -4.39 -0.73
CA VAL A 43 -14.42 -4.25 -0.28
C VAL A 43 -14.05 -5.52 0.46
N TRP A 44 -12.85 -6.05 0.25
CA TRP A 44 -12.42 -7.28 0.92
C TRP A 44 -11.83 -7.02 2.32
N THR A 45 -11.32 -5.79 2.55
CA THR A 45 -10.95 -5.25 3.86
C THR A 45 -11.35 -3.76 3.91
N PRO A 46 -11.55 -3.14 5.08
CA PRO A 46 -11.90 -1.72 5.16
C PRO A 46 -10.84 -0.83 4.50
N ILE A 47 -11.29 0.08 3.63
CA ILE A 47 -10.42 1.10 3.03
C ILE A 47 -9.80 1.94 4.13
N ALA A 48 -8.49 2.11 4.09
CA ALA A 48 -7.76 2.89 5.06
C ALA A 48 -7.19 4.17 4.42
N VAL A 49 -7.15 5.23 5.22
CA VAL A 49 -6.55 6.52 4.85
C VAL A 49 -5.80 7.05 6.06
N GLY A 50 -4.56 7.42 5.87
CA GLY A 50 -3.74 8.06 6.90
C GLY A 50 -3.26 9.44 6.46
N ALA A 51 -3.45 10.45 7.32
CA ALA A 51 -3.00 11.82 7.08
C ALA A 51 -2.14 12.32 8.26
N GLY A 52 -0.98 12.91 7.99
CA GLY A 52 -0.05 13.42 8.98
C GLY A 52 0.30 12.40 10.06
N PRO A 53 0.08 12.67 11.36
CA PRO A 53 0.32 11.67 12.42
C PRO A 53 -0.54 10.39 12.29
N GLY A 54 -1.70 10.45 11.60
CA GLY A 54 -2.50 9.27 11.27
C GLY A 54 -1.83 8.36 10.26
N ALA A 55 -0.94 8.91 9.44
CA ALA A 55 -0.20 8.13 8.46
C ALA A 55 0.84 7.17 9.06
N LEU A 56 1.19 7.31 10.35
CA LEU A 56 2.16 6.45 11.03
C LEU A 56 1.62 5.04 11.34
N VAL A 57 0.33 4.81 11.17
CA VAL A 57 -0.32 3.52 11.48
C VAL A 57 -1.21 3.12 10.33
N CYS A 58 -0.94 1.96 9.74
CA CYS A 58 -1.81 1.32 8.75
C CYS A 58 -2.20 -0.07 9.26
N HIS A 59 -3.48 -0.25 9.61
CA HIS A 59 -4.01 -1.54 10.03
C HIS A 59 -5.55 -1.49 10.04
N PRO A 60 -6.26 -2.55 9.64
CA PRO A 60 -7.73 -2.59 9.62
C PRO A 60 -8.42 -2.28 10.97
N ALA A 61 -7.71 -2.45 12.09
CA ALA A 61 -8.22 -2.09 13.42
C ALA A 61 -8.22 -0.58 13.72
N PHE A 62 -7.60 0.23 12.86
CA PHE A 62 -7.51 1.69 13.00
C PHE A 62 -8.28 2.36 11.86
N PRO A 63 -9.61 2.52 11.99
CA PRO A 63 -10.42 3.11 10.93
C PRO A 63 -10.08 4.59 10.73
N PRO A 64 -10.34 5.14 9.52
CA PRO A 64 -10.21 6.56 9.23
C PRO A 64 -10.96 7.44 10.23
N THR A 65 -10.31 8.52 10.66
CA THR A 65 -10.80 9.44 11.70
C THR A 65 -11.30 10.76 11.11
N ASP A 66 -11.75 11.68 11.99
CA ASP A 66 -12.09 13.07 11.60
C ASP A 66 -10.85 13.98 11.54
N ARG A 67 -9.63 13.40 11.53
CA ARG A 67 -8.41 14.15 11.29
C ARG A 67 -8.42 14.77 9.90
N ALA A 68 -8.26 16.08 9.85
CA ALA A 68 -8.16 16.81 8.60
C ALA A 68 -6.72 16.79 8.05
N VAL A 69 -6.61 16.71 6.75
CA VAL A 69 -5.37 16.95 6.00
C VAL A 69 -4.95 18.40 6.21
N ASN A 70 -3.71 18.63 6.58
CA ASN A 70 -3.11 19.95 6.73
C ASN A 70 -2.33 20.35 5.46
N ASP A 71 -1.74 21.53 5.50
CA ASP A 71 -0.78 22.03 4.54
C ASP A 71 0.46 22.54 5.31
N PRO A 72 1.63 21.86 5.21
CA PRO A 72 1.87 20.63 4.43
C PRO A 72 1.48 19.35 5.20
N ASP A 73 1.13 18.29 4.44
CA ASP A 73 0.89 16.96 4.99
C ASP A 73 1.35 15.85 4.02
N LEU A 74 1.52 14.62 4.51
CA LEU A 74 1.65 13.42 3.70
C LEU A 74 0.44 12.54 3.98
N VAL A 75 -0.23 12.13 2.91
CA VAL A 75 -1.45 11.31 2.96
C VAL A 75 -1.21 10.05 2.16
N TRP A 76 -1.65 8.91 2.67
CA TRP A 76 -1.73 7.67 1.89
C TRP A 76 -3.16 7.14 1.87
N PHE A 77 -3.49 6.45 0.79
CA PHE A 77 -4.76 5.77 0.54
C PHE A 77 -4.47 4.30 0.30
N ASP A 78 -5.06 3.42 1.09
CA ASP A 78 -5.02 1.97 0.95
C ASP A 78 -6.41 1.50 0.53
N VAL A 79 -6.54 1.13 -0.74
CA VAL A 79 -7.82 0.94 -1.42
C VAL A 79 -7.97 -0.51 -1.84
N THR A 80 -8.99 -1.17 -1.33
CA THR A 80 -9.18 -2.62 -1.30
C THR A 80 -10.52 -3.07 -1.89
N PRO A 81 -10.92 -2.63 -3.10
CA PRO A 81 -12.20 -2.98 -3.69
C PRO A 81 -12.21 -4.45 -4.13
N GLU A 82 -13.42 -5.02 -4.18
CA GLU A 82 -13.68 -6.32 -4.74
C GLU A 82 -14.55 -6.21 -6.00
N PHE A 83 -14.17 -6.93 -7.04
CA PHE A 83 -14.88 -6.99 -8.32
C PHE A 83 -15.33 -8.45 -8.59
N ALA A 84 -16.59 -8.79 -8.25
CA ALA A 84 -17.16 -10.13 -8.42
C ALA A 84 -16.29 -11.26 -7.82
N GLY A 85 -15.79 -11.05 -6.61
CA GLY A 85 -14.96 -12.00 -5.87
C GLY A 85 -13.45 -11.94 -6.20
N TRP A 86 -13.02 -10.97 -7.02
CA TRP A 86 -11.61 -10.69 -7.28
C TRP A 86 -11.18 -9.43 -6.54
N PRO A 87 -10.28 -9.53 -5.57
CA PRO A 87 -9.80 -8.37 -4.85
C PRO A 87 -8.85 -7.55 -5.72
N GLY A 88 -8.92 -6.22 -5.58
CA GLY A 88 -7.87 -5.31 -5.91
C GLY A 88 -7.21 -4.81 -4.63
N ASP A 89 -5.97 -4.38 -4.71
CA ASP A 89 -5.19 -3.91 -3.57
C ASP A 89 -4.12 -2.92 -4.03
N ALA A 90 -4.21 -1.70 -3.56
CA ALA A 90 -3.24 -0.68 -3.95
C ALA A 90 -3.13 0.43 -2.91
N THR A 91 -1.92 0.81 -2.59
CA THR A 91 -1.66 2.01 -1.79
C THR A 91 -0.86 3.02 -2.59
N ARG A 92 -1.27 4.29 -2.51
CA ARG A 92 -0.50 5.44 -3.01
C ARG A 92 -0.41 6.51 -1.93
N SER A 93 0.76 7.13 -1.86
CA SER A 93 1.00 8.31 -1.02
C SER A 93 1.14 9.56 -1.86
N VAL A 94 0.79 10.69 -1.28
CA VAL A 94 0.91 12.02 -1.90
C VAL A 94 1.28 13.07 -0.86
N VAL A 95 2.07 14.06 -1.24
CA VAL A 95 2.31 15.26 -0.44
C VAL A 95 1.27 16.31 -0.81
N VAL A 96 0.62 16.88 0.19
CA VAL A 96 -0.29 18.03 0.06
C VAL A 96 0.46 19.26 0.58
N GLY A 97 0.54 20.31 -0.24
CA GLY A 97 1.38 21.49 0.05
C GLY A 97 2.85 21.30 -0.35
N ASP A 98 3.69 22.22 0.13
CA ASP A 98 5.12 22.25 -0.22
C ASP A 98 5.98 21.88 1.00
N ASP A 99 6.65 20.74 0.97
CA ASP A 99 7.61 20.31 1.99
C ASP A 99 8.68 19.37 1.41
N ALA A 100 9.89 19.86 1.32
CA ALA A 100 11.01 19.12 0.71
C ALA A 100 11.38 17.82 1.46
N GLY A 101 11.11 17.73 2.77
CA GLY A 101 11.35 16.52 3.57
C GLY A 101 10.33 15.43 3.23
N ARG A 102 9.05 15.80 3.16
CA ARG A 102 7.96 14.91 2.77
C ARG A 102 8.10 14.44 1.32
N GLU A 103 8.45 15.33 0.41
CA GLU A 103 8.71 14.99 -1.00
C GLU A 103 9.86 14.01 -1.15
N ARG A 104 10.92 14.17 -0.35
CA ARG A 104 12.04 13.21 -0.33
C ARG A 104 11.59 11.85 0.17
N LEU A 105 10.88 11.78 1.31
CA LEU A 105 10.36 10.53 1.84
C LEU A 105 9.44 9.85 0.83
N LEU A 106 8.53 10.60 0.20
CA LEU A 106 7.62 10.09 -0.84
C LEU A 106 8.40 9.45 -2.00
N ALA A 107 9.41 10.18 -2.52
CA ALA A 107 10.24 9.69 -3.63
C ALA A 107 11.06 8.46 -3.24
N ASP A 108 11.62 8.44 -2.03
CA ASP A 108 12.42 7.32 -1.55
C ASP A 108 11.54 6.09 -1.24
N ALA A 109 10.35 6.27 -0.65
CA ALA A 109 9.39 5.21 -0.41
C ALA A 109 9.00 4.51 -1.72
N ARG A 110 8.72 5.29 -2.77
CA ARG A 110 8.43 4.75 -4.10
C ARG A 110 9.61 3.99 -4.70
N ARG A 111 10.83 4.52 -4.59
CA ARG A 111 12.05 3.83 -5.06
C ARG A 111 12.30 2.52 -4.33
N ILE A 112 12.14 2.54 -3.00
CA ILE A 112 12.31 1.36 -2.15
C ILE A 112 11.28 0.29 -2.53
N GLN A 113 10.00 0.65 -2.66
CA GLN A 113 8.95 -0.29 -3.06
C GLN A 113 9.24 -0.89 -4.44
N HIS A 114 9.61 -0.08 -5.44
CA HIS A 114 9.99 -0.59 -6.76
C HIS A 114 11.20 -1.53 -6.69
N ALA A 115 12.22 -1.20 -5.91
CA ALA A 115 13.41 -2.06 -5.75
C ALA A 115 13.08 -3.40 -5.07
N ILE A 116 12.10 -3.44 -4.16
CA ILE A 116 11.60 -4.67 -3.56
C ILE A 116 10.81 -5.48 -4.61
N VAL A 117 9.95 -4.83 -5.38
CA VAL A 117 9.20 -5.46 -6.49
C VAL A 117 10.15 -6.06 -7.53
N ASP A 118 11.16 -5.31 -7.95
CA ASP A 118 12.18 -5.77 -8.91
C ASP A 118 13.00 -6.96 -8.41
N ALA A 119 13.09 -7.13 -7.09
CA ALA A 119 13.78 -8.25 -6.45
C ALA A 119 12.89 -9.50 -6.27
N CYS A 120 11.58 -9.41 -6.55
CA CYS A 120 10.67 -10.53 -6.44
C CYS A 120 10.98 -11.59 -7.51
N GLU A 121 11.17 -12.83 -7.07
CA GLU A 121 11.34 -13.98 -7.95
C GLU A 121 10.32 -15.09 -7.59
N PRO A 122 9.75 -15.78 -8.59
CA PRO A 122 8.90 -16.94 -8.32
C PRO A 122 9.62 -18.02 -7.50
N GLY A 123 8.99 -18.45 -6.42
CA GLY A 123 9.56 -19.44 -5.51
C GLY A 123 10.58 -18.89 -4.50
N MET A 124 10.90 -17.60 -4.53
CA MET A 124 11.69 -16.95 -3.46
C MET A 124 10.95 -17.07 -2.13
N PRO A 125 11.61 -17.46 -1.03
CA PRO A 125 10.99 -17.41 0.31
C PRO A 125 10.69 -15.98 0.76
N GLY A 126 9.55 -15.78 1.45
CA GLY A 126 9.15 -14.45 1.92
C GLY A 126 10.18 -13.76 2.81
N ASN A 127 10.89 -14.50 3.66
CA ASN A 127 11.95 -13.95 4.51
C ASN A 127 13.20 -13.48 3.73
N GLU A 128 13.46 -14.03 2.55
CA GLU A 128 14.54 -13.53 1.69
C GLU A 128 14.19 -12.19 1.07
N LEU A 129 12.96 -12.01 0.58
CA LEU A 129 12.48 -10.72 0.10
C LEU A 129 12.42 -9.69 1.23
N PHE A 130 11.97 -10.09 2.44
CA PHE A 130 12.02 -9.23 3.62
C PHE A 130 13.44 -8.78 3.94
N ALA A 131 14.44 -9.65 3.82
CA ALA A 131 15.83 -9.28 4.04
C ALA A 131 16.35 -8.29 2.98
N VAL A 132 15.86 -8.32 1.74
CA VAL A 132 16.13 -7.29 0.73
C VAL A 132 15.57 -5.94 1.21
N ALA A 133 14.30 -5.91 1.61
CA ALA A 133 13.64 -4.69 2.09
C ALA A 133 14.37 -4.07 3.30
N ARG A 134 14.75 -4.90 4.29
CA ARG A 134 15.50 -4.44 5.46
C ARG A 134 16.81 -3.74 5.10
N ARG A 135 17.58 -4.28 4.16
CA ARG A 135 18.81 -3.64 3.67
C ARG A 135 18.53 -2.28 3.03
N LEU A 136 17.42 -2.15 2.30
CA LEU A 136 17.01 -0.88 1.69
C LEU A 136 16.61 0.12 2.78
N PHE A 137 15.78 -0.27 3.76
CA PHE A 137 15.40 0.62 4.86
C PHE A 137 16.62 1.13 5.63
N ASP A 138 17.55 0.24 5.96
CA ASP A 138 18.79 0.59 6.68
C ASP A 138 19.67 1.54 5.84
N ALA A 139 19.78 1.31 4.52
CA ALA A 139 20.57 2.15 3.62
C ALA A 139 19.99 3.57 3.45
N TYR A 140 18.68 3.71 3.47
CA TYR A 140 17.97 5.00 3.37
C TYR A 140 17.73 5.66 4.73
N GLY A 141 17.89 4.92 5.85
CA GLY A 141 17.68 5.41 7.21
C GLY A 141 16.20 5.50 7.61
N TYR A 142 15.33 4.68 7.02
CA TYR A 142 13.91 4.63 7.35
C TYR A 142 13.55 3.46 8.26
N GLU A 143 12.48 3.64 9.04
CA GLU A 143 11.90 2.62 9.90
C GLU A 143 10.74 1.92 9.20
N LEU A 144 10.62 0.59 9.41
CA LEU A 144 9.41 -0.15 9.06
C LEU A 144 8.34 0.13 10.12
N LEU A 145 7.19 0.65 9.69
CA LEU A 145 6.09 1.05 10.57
C LEU A 145 4.95 0.02 10.64
N ASP A 146 4.98 -1.03 9.81
CA ASP A 146 3.96 -2.07 9.85
C ASP A 146 3.87 -2.72 11.23
N LEU A 147 2.67 -2.78 11.82
CA LEU A 147 2.43 -3.26 13.19
C LEU A 147 2.70 -4.76 13.37
N LEU A 148 2.60 -5.54 12.30
CA LEU A 148 2.88 -6.98 12.29
C LEU A 148 4.32 -7.29 11.89
N GLY A 149 5.08 -6.25 11.47
CA GLY A 149 6.47 -6.35 11.06
C GLY A 149 6.65 -7.07 9.73
N ASN A 150 5.70 -6.91 8.79
CA ASN A 150 5.77 -7.44 7.44
C ASN A 150 5.87 -6.33 6.40
N ILE A 151 6.10 -6.67 5.15
CA ILE A 151 6.15 -5.77 4.00
C ILE A 151 5.19 -6.20 2.89
N GLY A 152 4.23 -7.06 3.21
CA GLY A 152 3.24 -7.56 2.26
C GLY A 152 2.69 -8.92 2.61
N HIS A 153 1.75 -9.37 1.78
CA HIS A 153 1.03 -10.62 2.00
C HIS A 153 0.61 -11.27 0.67
N ASP A 154 0.25 -12.56 0.70
CA ASP A 154 -0.43 -13.17 -0.43
C ASP A 154 -1.89 -12.67 -0.53
N LEU A 155 -2.45 -12.69 -1.72
CA LEU A 155 -3.82 -12.27 -1.94
C LEU A 155 -4.57 -13.26 -2.83
N GLY A 156 -5.45 -14.03 -2.21
CA GLY A 156 -6.32 -14.99 -2.87
C GLY A 156 -7.68 -14.39 -3.25
N ARG A 157 -8.45 -15.17 -3.99
CA ARG A 157 -9.83 -14.84 -4.34
C ARG A 157 -10.67 -14.58 -3.08
N GLY A 158 -11.51 -13.55 -3.10
CA GLY A 158 -12.33 -13.13 -1.95
C GLY A 158 -11.52 -12.52 -0.81
N GLY A 159 -10.31 -11.98 -1.07
CA GLY A 159 -9.48 -11.33 -0.06
C GLY A 159 -8.86 -12.30 0.96
N VAL A 160 -8.67 -13.56 0.58
CA VAL A 160 -8.06 -14.55 1.49
C VAL A 160 -6.55 -14.31 1.56
N VAL A 161 -6.05 -14.08 2.79
CA VAL A 161 -4.63 -13.93 3.12
C VAL A 161 -4.19 -15.13 3.95
N THR A 162 -3.11 -15.81 3.53
CA THR A 162 -2.58 -17.02 4.19
C THR A 162 -1.11 -16.90 4.57
N GLY A 163 -0.37 -15.96 3.99
CA GLY A 163 1.05 -15.75 4.22
C GLY A 163 1.45 -14.29 4.18
N PHE A 164 2.47 -13.95 4.96
CA PHE A 164 3.05 -12.60 5.02
C PHE A 164 4.51 -12.62 4.58
N ILE A 165 4.99 -11.51 4.04
CA ILE A 165 6.41 -11.29 3.75
C ILE A 165 7.06 -10.72 5.00
N ASP A 166 7.49 -11.63 5.88
CA ASP A 166 8.07 -11.31 7.18
C ASP A 166 9.38 -12.09 7.42
N PRO A 167 10.16 -11.79 8.48
CA PRO A 167 11.46 -12.44 8.71
C PRO A 167 11.37 -13.93 9.04
N ARG A 168 10.19 -14.48 9.26
CA ARG A 168 9.97 -15.88 9.66
C ARG A 168 9.42 -16.75 8.53
N ASN A 169 8.88 -16.14 7.47
CA ASN A 169 8.24 -16.86 6.38
C ASN A 169 9.27 -17.46 5.42
N GLY A 170 9.69 -18.71 5.65
CA GLY A 170 10.53 -19.47 4.74
C GLY A 170 9.77 -20.19 3.61
N THR A 171 8.48 -19.94 3.43
CA THR A 171 7.66 -20.58 2.38
C THR A 171 7.93 -19.91 1.03
N PRO A 172 8.15 -20.71 -0.04
CA PRO A 172 8.27 -20.18 -1.39
C PRO A 172 7.02 -19.41 -1.83
N MET A 173 7.21 -18.20 -2.33
CA MET A 173 6.13 -17.34 -2.82
C MET A 173 5.73 -17.71 -4.24
N TRP A 174 4.44 -17.99 -4.44
CA TRP A 174 3.80 -18.24 -5.73
C TRP A 174 2.43 -17.55 -5.76
N GLY A 175 1.94 -17.22 -6.96
CA GLY A 175 0.64 -16.59 -7.12
C GLY A 175 0.68 -15.07 -6.92
N CYS A 176 -0.40 -14.50 -6.40
CA CYS A 176 -0.55 -13.04 -6.22
C CYS A 176 -0.04 -12.62 -4.83
N TRP A 177 0.81 -11.60 -4.81
CA TRP A 177 1.37 -11.01 -3.59
C TRP A 177 1.29 -9.50 -3.64
N ALA A 178 0.84 -8.89 -2.56
CA ALA A 178 0.95 -7.45 -2.31
C ALA A 178 2.36 -7.14 -1.79
N ILE A 179 3.00 -6.13 -2.36
CA ILE A 179 4.30 -5.61 -1.92
C ILE A 179 4.07 -4.19 -1.43
N GLU A 180 4.03 -4.02 -0.09
CA GLU A 180 3.44 -2.84 0.56
C GLU A 180 4.30 -2.25 1.70
N PRO A 181 5.59 -1.96 1.52
CA PRO A 181 6.40 -1.42 2.59
C PRO A 181 5.83 -0.10 3.12
N HIS A 182 5.48 -0.08 4.42
CA HIS A 182 5.09 1.13 5.15
C HIS A 182 6.30 1.64 5.93
N ILE A 183 6.86 2.75 5.50
CA ILE A 183 8.10 3.29 6.07
C ILE A 183 7.92 4.73 6.57
N GLY A 184 8.76 5.12 7.51
CA GLY A 184 8.73 6.48 8.05
C GLY A 184 10.04 6.93 8.67
N LEU A 185 10.08 8.23 8.96
CA LEU A 185 11.17 8.90 9.66
C LEU A 185 10.62 10.18 10.32
N ASP A 186 11.07 10.46 11.56
CA ASP A 186 10.76 11.71 12.28
C ASP A 186 9.27 12.07 12.34
N GLY A 187 8.41 11.06 12.48
CA GLY A 187 6.95 11.27 12.61
C GLY A 187 6.22 11.53 11.28
N VAL A 188 6.87 11.25 10.16
CA VAL A 188 6.26 11.26 8.82
C VAL A 188 6.34 9.87 8.21
N ALA A 189 5.32 9.43 7.50
CA ALA A 189 5.24 8.11 6.90
C ALA A 189 4.73 8.12 5.46
N ALA A 190 5.19 7.15 4.66
CA ALA A 190 4.70 6.89 3.32
C ALA A 190 4.53 5.38 3.10
N LYS A 191 3.53 5.01 2.29
CA LYS A 191 3.25 3.64 1.89
C LYS A 191 2.99 3.60 0.39
N PHE A 192 3.57 2.63 -0.31
CA PHE A 192 3.23 2.27 -1.69
C PHE A 192 2.99 0.78 -1.74
N GLU A 193 2.02 0.39 -2.53
CA GLU A 193 1.64 -1.00 -2.70
C GLU A 193 1.28 -1.31 -4.15
N ASP A 194 1.81 -2.41 -4.64
CA ASP A 194 1.43 -3.00 -5.92
C ASP A 194 1.28 -4.52 -5.78
N LEU A 195 0.34 -5.09 -6.53
CA LEU A 195 0.21 -6.53 -6.66
C LEU A 195 1.21 -7.08 -7.69
N VAL A 196 1.88 -8.17 -7.31
CA VAL A 196 2.81 -8.91 -8.17
C VAL A 196 2.31 -10.33 -8.32
N TRP A 197 2.22 -10.82 -9.55
CA TRP A 197 1.98 -12.22 -9.85
C TRP A 197 3.31 -12.95 -10.02
N LEU A 198 3.53 -13.99 -9.22
CA LEU A 198 4.70 -14.87 -9.27
C LEU A 198 4.29 -16.21 -9.91
N GLY A 199 4.62 -16.39 -11.18
CA GLY A 199 4.27 -17.57 -11.97
C GLY A 199 5.49 -18.26 -12.58
N GLU A 200 5.26 -19.37 -13.28
CA GLU A 200 6.36 -20.13 -13.93
C GLU A 200 7.13 -19.30 -14.96
N ASP A 201 6.46 -18.31 -15.58
CA ASP A 201 7.05 -17.42 -16.59
C ASP A 201 7.77 -16.20 -16.01
N GLY A 202 7.83 -16.06 -14.68
CA GLY A 202 8.45 -14.93 -13.97
C GLY A 202 7.52 -14.13 -13.09
N ALA A 203 8.00 -12.96 -12.63
CA ALA A 203 7.25 -12.00 -11.84
C ALA A 203 6.61 -10.94 -12.76
N VAL A 204 5.33 -10.62 -12.53
CA VAL A 204 4.59 -9.62 -13.31
C VAL A 204 3.85 -8.69 -12.37
N VAL A 205 4.12 -7.38 -12.46
CA VAL A 205 3.33 -6.36 -11.74
C VAL A 205 1.94 -6.28 -12.40
N LEU A 206 0.89 -6.37 -11.58
CA LEU A 206 -0.49 -6.29 -12.04
C LEU A 206 -0.91 -4.82 -12.14
N ALA A 207 -0.86 -4.26 -13.35
CA ALA A 207 -1.24 -2.87 -13.66
C ALA A 207 -2.49 -2.80 -14.56
#